data_06047d35528d5841f56fb623df6e4125
#
_entry.id   06047d35528d5841f56fb623df6e4125
#
_cell.length_a   1.000
_cell.length_b   1.000
_cell.length_c   1.000
_cell.angle_alpha   90.00
_cell.angle_beta   90.00
_cell.angle_gamma   90.00
#
_symmetry.space_group_name_H-M   'P 1'
#
loop_
_entity.id
_entity.type
_entity.pdbx_description
1 polymer ?
#
loop_
_entity_poly.entity_id
_entity_poly.type
_entity_poly.pdbx_seq_one_letter_code
_entity_poly.pdbx_strand_id
1 'polypeptide(L)'
;MDREGIVVVERPESVSWEQISFVLRKAHEENVKNGIILPYPHLPPEEIRKKIEDRDGVLYVALDGEKVVATGAVKIIHKNLWCGSGKYAYCFFAAVLPEYAGRGIYRKLIIAREEYARSKGVSRLLFDTDEKNKRVLSISKKDGYRYVDYRIRDSHNSVLLVKWLDGCPYSRIRCFAEYLKIKIGKKIKR
;
A
#
# COMPACT_ATOMS: atom_id res chain seq x y z
N MET A 1 -9.46 9.83 24.34
CA MET A 1 -10.79 10.11 23.78
C MET A 1 -10.91 9.30 22.49
N ASP A 2 -11.50 8.13 22.58
CA ASP A 2 -11.90 7.36 21.40
C ASP A 2 -12.94 8.19 20.67
N ARG A 3 -12.57 8.69 19.50
CA ARG A 3 -13.52 9.40 18.64
C ARG A 3 -14.36 8.33 17.95
N GLU A 4 -15.46 7.96 18.61
CA GLU A 4 -16.56 7.23 18.00
C GLU A 4 -16.92 7.90 16.69
N GLY A 5 -16.90 7.16 15.60
CA GLY A 5 -17.43 7.61 14.33
C GLY A 5 -16.73 7.13 13.07
N ILE A 6 -15.40 6.90 13.08
CA ILE A 6 -14.72 6.46 11.85
C ILE A 6 -14.68 4.93 11.78
N VAL A 7 -15.44 4.38 10.84
CA VAL A 7 -15.51 2.95 10.54
C VAL A 7 -14.74 2.61 9.28
N VAL A 8 -14.09 1.44 9.27
CA VAL A 8 -13.44 0.88 8.06
C VAL A 8 -14.28 -0.29 7.59
N VAL A 9 -14.71 -0.22 6.35
CA VAL A 9 -15.54 -1.24 5.70
C VAL A 9 -15.04 -1.51 4.29
N GLU A 10 -15.40 -2.65 3.73
CA GLU A 10 -15.32 -2.87 2.29
C GLU A 10 -16.19 -1.81 1.59
N ARG A 11 -15.73 -1.28 0.45
CA ARG A 11 -16.44 -0.19 -0.25
C ARG A 11 -17.91 -0.57 -0.50
N PRO A 12 -18.87 0.10 0.13
CA PRO A 12 -20.28 -0.10 -0.18
C PRO A 12 -20.63 0.53 -1.54
N GLU A 13 -21.69 0.05 -2.16
CA GLU A 13 -22.14 0.58 -3.47
C GLU A 13 -22.48 2.07 -3.43
N SER A 14 -22.93 2.57 -2.28
CA SER A 14 -23.23 4.00 -2.05
C SER A 14 -22.00 4.91 -2.15
N VAL A 15 -20.79 4.36 -2.03
CA VAL A 15 -19.53 5.11 -2.22
C VAL A 15 -19.13 5.07 -3.69
N SER A 16 -19.16 6.22 -4.35
CA SER A 16 -18.83 6.35 -5.76
C SER A 16 -17.32 6.28 -6.03
N TRP A 17 -16.96 5.95 -7.27
CA TRP A 17 -15.56 5.92 -7.68
C TRP A 17 -14.94 7.31 -7.77
N GLU A 18 -15.75 8.35 -7.97
CA GLU A 18 -15.36 9.76 -7.92
C GLU A 18 -14.91 10.16 -6.52
N GLN A 19 -15.61 9.71 -5.47
CA GLN A 19 -15.19 9.93 -4.08
C GLN A 19 -13.84 9.26 -3.79
N ILE A 20 -13.63 8.04 -4.30
CA ILE A 20 -12.35 7.33 -4.18
C ILE A 20 -11.22 8.09 -4.89
N SER A 21 -11.46 8.49 -6.17
CA SER A 21 -10.51 9.28 -6.95
C SER A 21 -10.16 10.61 -6.25
N PHE A 22 -11.16 11.30 -5.71
CA PHE A 22 -10.95 12.53 -4.93
C PHE A 22 -10.02 12.30 -3.73
N VAL A 23 -10.27 11.25 -2.91
CA VAL A 23 -9.45 10.95 -1.74
C VAL A 23 -8.01 10.62 -2.14
N LEU A 24 -7.81 9.81 -3.19
CA LEU A 24 -6.49 9.46 -3.69
C LEU A 24 -5.72 10.70 -4.16
N ARG A 25 -6.36 11.57 -4.95
CA ARG A 25 -5.75 12.80 -5.42
C ARG A 25 -5.41 13.75 -4.28
N LYS A 26 -6.39 14.03 -3.41
CA LYS A 26 -6.23 14.99 -2.32
C LYS A 26 -5.17 14.57 -1.30
N ALA A 27 -5.17 13.29 -0.92
CA ALA A 27 -4.19 12.75 0.04
C ALA A 27 -2.74 12.77 -0.49
N HIS A 28 -2.56 12.80 -1.81
CA HIS A 28 -1.24 12.71 -2.43
C HIS A 28 -0.76 14.04 -3.05
N GLU A 29 -1.54 15.11 -2.96
CA GLU A 29 -1.14 16.42 -3.51
C GLU A 29 0.24 16.89 -3.01
N GLU A 30 0.51 16.76 -1.72
CA GLU A 30 1.79 17.14 -1.14
C GLU A 30 2.94 16.23 -1.61
N ASN A 31 2.67 14.93 -1.73
CA ASN A 31 3.65 13.98 -2.26
C ASN A 31 4.07 14.35 -3.68
N VAL A 32 3.10 14.68 -4.53
CA VAL A 32 3.35 15.11 -5.92
C VAL A 32 4.16 16.40 -5.96
N LYS A 33 3.80 17.40 -5.14
CA LYS A 33 4.57 18.66 -5.01
C LYS A 33 6.02 18.42 -4.57
N ASN A 34 6.26 17.41 -3.74
CA ASN A 34 7.58 17.02 -3.27
C ASN A 34 8.34 16.07 -4.23
N GLY A 35 7.84 15.89 -5.44
CA GLY A 35 8.46 15.06 -6.48
C GLY A 35 8.45 13.56 -6.16
N ILE A 36 7.53 13.11 -5.29
CA ILE A 36 7.25 11.70 -5.04
C ILE A 36 6.27 11.22 -6.12
N ILE A 37 6.69 10.27 -6.93
CA ILE A 37 5.87 9.77 -8.02
C ILE A 37 5.05 8.59 -7.54
N LEU A 38 3.73 8.77 -7.60
CA LEU A 38 2.73 7.76 -7.29
C LEU A 38 1.81 7.62 -8.50
N PRO A 39 1.50 6.39 -8.95
CA PRO A 39 0.68 6.19 -10.15
C PRO A 39 -0.80 6.51 -9.97
N TYR A 40 -1.25 6.82 -8.76
CA TYR A 40 -2.68 6.87 -8.41
C TYR A 40 -3.35 8.24 -8.48
N PRO A 41 -2.69 9.38 -8.16
CA PRO A 41 -3.37 10.67 -8.02
C PRO A 41 -4.04 11.18 -9.31
N HIS A 42 -3.60 10.64 -10.44
CA HIS A 42 -4.06 11.08 -11.77
C HIS A 42 -4.95 10.06 -12.47
N LEU A 43 -5.29 8.94 -11.79
CA LEU A 43 -6.17 7.93 -12.39
C LEU A 43 -7.61 8.40 -12.39
N PRO A 44 -8.31 8.33 -13.53
CA PRO A 44 -9.75 8.55 -13.59
C PRO A 44 -10.52 7.47 -12.82
N PRO A 45 -11.74 7.76 -12.37
CA PRO A 45 -12.55 6.82 -11.57
C PRO A 45 -12.70 5.43 -12.19
N GLU A 46 -12.92 5.35 -13.50
CA GLU A 46 -13.10 4.10 -14.25
C GLU A 46 -11.81 3.24 -14.26
N GLU A 47 -10.64 3.86 -14.31
CA GLU A 47 -9.38 3.11 -14.23
C GLU A 47 -9.12 2.58 -12.84
N ILE A 48 -9.51 3.33 -11.80
CA ILE A 48 -9.45 2.88 -10.40
C ILE A 48 -10.35 1.65 -10.24
N ARG A 49 -11.60 1.77 -10.70
CA ARG A 49 -12.58 0.68 -10.70
C ARG A 49 -12.03 -0.57 -11.39
N LYS A 50 -11.55 -0.43 -12.61
CA LYS A 50 -10.98 -1.52 -13.41
C LYS A 50 -9.82 -2.22 -12.69
N LYS A 51 -8.93 -1.47 -12.03
CA LYS A 51 -7.80 -2.05 -11.28
C LYS A 51 -8.23 -2.88 -10.07
N ILE A 52 -9.41 -2.63 -9.53
CA ILE A 52 -10.01 -3.42 -8.44
C ILE A 52 -10.76 -4.62 -9.02
N GLU A 53 -11.75 -4.38 -9.89
CA GLU A 53 -12.70 -5.39 -10.36
C GLU A 53 -12.06 -6.44 -11.27
N ASP A 54 -11.19 -6.06 -12.21
CA ASP A 54 -10.54 -6.97 -13.16
C ASP A 54 -9.57 -7.99 -12.51
N ARG A 55 -9.31 -7.89 -11.20
CA ARG A 55 -8.25 -8.67 -10.52
C ARG A 55 -8.66 -9.21 -9.17
N ASP A 56 -9.95 -9.40 -8.93
CA ASP A 56 -10.47 -9.85 -7.64
C ASP A 56 -9.89 -9.05 -6.45
N GLY A 57 -9.75 -7.74 -6.65
CA GLY A 57 -9.28 -6.84 -5.62
C GLY A 57 -10.41 -6.39 -4.73
N VAL A 58 -10.09 -6.11 -3.48
CA VAL A 58 -11.00 -5.51 -2.50
C VAL A 58 -10.54 -4.11 -2.15
N LEU A 59 -11.47 -3.17 -2.15
CA LEU A 59 -11.24 -1.79 -1.73
C LEU A 59 -11.92 -1.55 -0.38
N TYR A 60 -11.12 -1.21 0.61
CA TYR A 60 -11.59 -0.72 1.90
C TYR A 60 -11.65 0.79 1.92
N VAL A 61 -12.67 1.33 2.56
CA VAL A 61 -12.83 2.77 2.81
C VAL A 61 -12.99 3.03 4.30
N ALA A 62 -12.48 4.17 4.75
CA ALA A 62 -12.82 4.70 6.06
C ALA A 62 -13.88 5.78 5.87
N LEU A 63 -14.96 5.66 6.63
CA LEU A 63 -16.10 6.56 6.59
C LEU A 63 -16.20 7.35 7.90
N ASP A 64 -16.38 8.66 7.79
CA ASP A 64 -16.80 9.56 8.87
C ASP A 64 -18.22 10.05 8.51
N GLY A 65 -19.24 9.38 9.06
CA GLY A 65 -20.60 9.45 8.54
C GLY A 65 -20.65 8.94 7.09
N GLU A 66 -21.14 9.77 6.18
CA GLU A 66 -21.19 9.46 4.73
C GLU A 66 -19.91 9.85 3.97
N LYS A 67 -19.00 10.58 4.63
CA LYS A 67 -17.77 11.08 3.99
C LYS A 67 -16.70 10.00 3.92
N VAL A 68 -16.19 9.73 2.72
CA VAL A 68 -14.99 8.90 2.54
C VAL A 68 -13.76 9.70 2.94
N VAL A 69 -13.03 9.25 3.95
CA VAL A 69 -11.86 9.95 4.50
C VAL A 69 -10.54 9.23 4.27
N ALA A 70 -10.61 7.95 3.91
CA ALA A 70 -9.42 7.18 3.56
C ALA A 70 -9.78 5.98 2.69
N THR A 71 -8.79 5.45 1.99
CA THR A 71 -8.90 4.27 1.12
C THR A 71 -7.72 3.32 1.32
N GLY A 72 -7.91 2.06 0.97
CA GLY A 72 -6.83 1.08 0.92
C GLY A 72 -7.27 -0.20 0.23
N ALA A 73 -6.64 -0.54 -0.88
CA ALA A 73 -6.98 -1.73 -1.65
C ALA A 73 -6.00 -2.88 -1.39
N VAL A 74 -6.46 -4.09 -1.64
CA VAL A 74 -5.66 -5.31 -1.59
C VAL A 74 -6.15 -6.29 -2.65
N LYS A 75 -5.24 -7.06 -3.24
CA LYS A 75 -5.53 -8.19 -4.14
C LYS A 75 -4.52 -9.29 -3.99
N ILE A 76 -4.88 -10.52 -4.35
CA ILE A 76 -3.95 -11.63 -4.32
C ILE A 76 -3.20 -11.70 -5.65
N ILE A 77 -1.87 -11.75 -5.58
CA ILE A 77 -0.99 -11.91 -6.74
C ILE A 77 -0.01 -13.06 -6.52
N HIS A 78 0.48 -13.64 -7.61
CA HIS A 78 1.63 -14.54 -7.58
C HIS A 78 2.91 -13.77 -7.86
N LYS A 79 3.94 -13.99 -7.05
CA LYS A 79 5.24 -13.31 -7.18
C LYS A 79 6.38 -14.25 -6.82
N ASN A 80 7.47 -14.13 -7.58
CA ASN A 80 8.73 -14.77 -7.27
C ASN A 80 9.69 -13.71 -6.75
N LEU A 81 10.06 -13.83 -5.49
CA LEU A 81 11.03 -12.97 -4.83
C LEU A 81 12.10 -13.86 -4.19
N TRP A 82 13.29 -13.31 -3.92
CA TRP A 82 14.36 -14.06 -3.23
C TRP A 82 13.89 -14.62 -1.86
N CYS A 83 12.94 -13.95 -1.22
CA CYS A 83 12.38 -14.31 0.07
C CYS A 83 11.17 -15.25 -0.01
N GLY A 84 10.88 -15.79 -1.17
CA GLY A 84 9.85 -16.80 -1.38
C GLY A 84 9.02 -16.59 -2.65
N SER A 85 8.63 -17.69 -3.25
CA SER A 85 7.70 -17.75 -4.37
C SER A 85 6.27 -17.99 -3.85
N GLY A 86 5.25 -17.62 -4.65
CA GLY A 86 3.86 -17.94 -4.42
C GLY A 86 2.95 -16.72 -4.20
N LYS A 87 1.89 -16.91 -3.40
CA LYS A 87 0.85 -15.89 -3.19
C LYS A 87 1.30 -14.78 -2.25
N TYR A 88 0.96 -13.55 -2.61
CA TYR A 88 1.11 -12.33 -1.82
C TYR A 88 -0.18 -11.52 -1.88
N ALA A 89 -0.56 -10.90 -0.77
CA ALA A 89 -1.59 -9.88 -0.74
C ALA A 89 -0.95 -8.53 -1.10
N TYR A 90 -1.12 -8.09 -2.34
CA TYR A 90 -0.57 -6.82 -2.84
C TYR A 90 -1.46 -5.67 -2.43
N CYS A 91 -0.93 -4.78 -1.60
CA CYS A 91 -1.61 -3.61 -1.06
C CYS A 91 -1.32 -2.37 -1.93
N PHE A 92 -2.37 -1.65 -2.30
CA PHE A 92 -2.28 -0.48 -3.17
C PHE A 92 -3.41 0.52 -2.83
N PHE A 93 -3.46 1.68 -3.48
CA PHE A 93 -4.45 2.75 -3.27
C PHE A 93 -4.63 3.18 -1.80
N ALA A 94 -3.53 3.14 -1.02
CA ALA A 94 -3.57 3.58 0.37
C ALA A 94 -3.49 5.11 0.45
N ALA A 95 -4.51 5.74 0.99
CA ALA A 95 -4.62 7.17 1.14
C ALA A 95 -5.43 7.52 2.40
N VAL A 96 -5.06 8.61 3.07
CA VAL A 96 -5.83 9.22 4.17
C VAL A 96 -5.84 10.71 3.93
N LEU A 97 -7.00 11.34 3.95
CA LEU A 97 -7.12 12.79 3.80
C LEU A 97 -6.27 13.51 4.85
N PRO A 98 -5.57 14.61 4.48
CA PRO A 98 -4.64 15.30 5.38
C PRO A 98 -5.25 15.70 6.72
N GLU A 99 -6.48 16.20 6.74
CA GLU A 99 -7.22 16.62 7.93
C GLU A 99 -7.61 15.47 8.86
N TYR A 100 -7.46 14.23 8.39
CA TYR A 100 -7.68 12.99 9.15
C TYR A 100 -6.38 12.28 9.54
N ALA A 101 -5.23 12.87 9.21
CA ALA A 101 -3.94 12.28 9.55
C ALA A 101 -3.75 12.19 11.08
N GLY A 102 -2.97 11.19 11.53
CA GLY A 102 -2.66 11.02 12.95
C GLY A 102 -3.78 10.38 13.80
N ARG A 103 -4.94 10.06 13.22
CA ARG A 103 -6.08 9.46 13.94
C ARG A 103 -6.11 7.92 13.92
N GLY A 104 -5.03 7.27 13.53
CA GLY A 104 -4.94 5.80 13.49
C GLY A 104 -5.67 5.13 12.33
N ILE A 105 -6.33 5.88 11.42
CA ILE A 105 -7.14 5.36 10.31
C ILE A 105 -6.31 4.47 9.38
N TYR A 106 -5.09 4.89 9.06
CA TYR A 106 -4.18 4.09 8.22
C TYR A 106 -3.93 2.70 8.84
N ARG A 107 -3.80 2.62 10.18
CA ARG A 107 -3.63 1.35 10.89
C ARG A 107 -4.87 0.47 10.79
N LYS A 108 -6.07 1.02 10.90
CA LYS A 108 -7.33 0.28 10.70
C LYS A 108 -7.41 -0.32 9.29
N LEU A 109 -7.02 0.45 8.25
CA LEU A 109 -6.95 -0.05 6.87
C LEU A 109 -5.88 -1.15 6.68
N ILE A 110 -4.75 -1.07 7.39
CA ILE A 110 -3.76 -2.16 7.38
C ILE A 110 -4.38 -3.43 7.94
N ILE A 111 -5.04 -3.35 9.11
CA ILE A 111 -5.67 -4.50 9.77
C ILE A 111 -6.68 -5.17 8.84
N ALA A 112 -7.59 -4.41 8.23
CA ALA A 112 -8.58 -4.95 7.29
C ALA A 112 -7.92 -5.71 6.12
N ARG A 113 -6.82 -5.20 5.58
CA ARG A 113 -6.07 -5.88 4.51
C ARG A 113 -5.31 -7.13 4.99
N GLU A 114 -4.83 -7.13 6.23
CA GLU A 114 -4.23 -8.31 6.87
C GLU A 114 -5.27 -9.42 7.08
N GLU A 115 -6.46 -9.06 7.56
CA GLU A 115 -7.59 -9.98 7.73
C GLU A 115 -8.03 -10.58 6.40
N TYR A 116 -8.16 -9.75 5.35
CA TYR A 116 -8.41 -10.24 3.99
C TYR A 116 -7.33 -11.22 3.52
N ALA A 117 -6.06 -10.90 3.70
CA ALA A 117 -4.99 -11.80 3.31
C ALA A 117 -5.11 -13.16 4.02
N ARG A 118 -5.35 -13.15 5.34
CA ARG A 118 -5.55 -14.37 6.14
C ARG A 118 -6.76 -15.17 5.67
N SER A 119 -7.89 -14.52 5.36
CA SER A 119 -9.10 -15.19 4.85
C SER A 119 -8.86 -15.90 3.50
N LYS A 120 -7.87 -15.43 2.74
CA LYS A 120 -7.43 -16.07 1.47
C LYS A 120 -6.27 -17.05 1.65
N GLY A 121 -5.90 -17.40 2.88
CA GLY A 121 -4.77 -18.29 3.18
C GLY A 121 -3.41 -17.71 2.78
N VAL A 122 -3.28 -16.36 2.78
CA VAL A 122 -2.05 -15.67 2.41
C VAL A 122 -1.44 -14.99 3.62
N SER A 123 -0.22 -15.38 3.98
CA SER A 123 0.50 -14.86 5.15
C SER A 123 1.53 -13.77 4.81
N ARG A 124 1.55 -13.26 3.58
CA ARG A 124 2.53 -12.27 3.13
C ARG A 124 1.85 -11.08 2.46
N LEU A 125 2.02 -9.90 3.05
CA LEU A 125 1.61 -8.65 2.42
C LEU A 125 2.77 -8.05 1.64
N LEU A 126 2.44 -7.41 0.52
CA LEU A 126 3.40 -6.80 -0.39
C LEU A 126 2.89 -5.42 -0.82
N PHE A 127 3.76 -4.43 -0.87
CA PHE A 127 3.49 -3.17 -1.57
C PHE A 127 4.79 -2.56 -2.10
N ASP A 128 4.67 -1.61 -3.01
CA ASP A 128 5.79 -0.79 -3.46
C ASP A 128 5.47 0.71 -3.33
N THR A 129 6.52 1.49 -3.16
CA THR A 129 6.44 2.95 -3.08
C THR A 129 7.71 3.59 -3.66
N ASP A 130 7.63 4.87 -4.02
CA ASP A 130 8.79 5.65 -4.42
C ASP A 130 9.84 5.67 -3.30
N GLU A 131 11.12 5.52 -3.64
CA GLU A 131 12.23 5.55 -2.66
C GLU A 131 12.35 6.89 -1.91
N LYS A 132 11.77 7.96 -2.46
CA LYS A 132 11.71 9.29 -1.83
C LYS A 132 10.63 9.39 -0.76
N ASN A 133 9.65 8.48 -0.74
CA ASN A 133 8.53 8.51 0.20
C ASN A 133 8.96 8.08 1.61
N LYS A 134 9.80 8.88 2.25
CA LYS A 134 10.41 8.60 3.56
C LYS A 134 9.38 8.36 4.65
N ARG A 135 8.24 9.06 4.60
CA ARG A 135 7.15 8.92 5.57
C ARG A 135 6.58 7.51 5.55
N VAL A 136 6.16 7.02 4.36
CA VAL A 136 5.60 5.67 4.21
C VAL A 136 6.64 4.61 4.55
N LEU A 137 7.88 4.77 4.11
CA LEU A 137 8.97 3.84 4.41
C LEU A 137 9.25 3.72 5.92
N SER A 138 9.22 4.85 6.65
CA SER A 138 9.40 4.86 8.10
C SER A 138 8.26 4.15 8.84
N ILE A 139 7.00 4.45 8.48
CA ILE A 139 5.82 3.82 9.06
C ILE A 139 5.85 2.30 8.80
N SER A 140 6.10 1.90 7.57
CA SER A 140 6.11 0.48 7.18
C SER A 140 7.19 -0.32 7.90
N LYS A 141 8.37 0.29 8.12
CA LYS A 141 9.44 -0.33 8.90
C LYS A 141 9.02 -0.60 10.35
N LYS A 142 8.33 0.35 10.98
CA LYS A 142 7.76 0.19 12.33
C LYS A 142 6.69 -0.90 12.37
N ASP A 143 5.92 -1.02 11.30
CA ASP A 143 4.84 -1.99 11.12
C ASP A 143 5.32 -3.41 10.75
N GLY A 144 6.63 -3.63 10.70
CA GLY A 144 7.21 -4.95 10.47
C GLY A 144 7.57 -5.28 9.03
N TYR A 145 7.36 -4.37 8.08
CA TYR A 145 7.79 -4.57 6.70
C TYR A 145 9.31 -4.58 6.55
N ARG A 146 9.79 -5.35 5.56
CA ARG A 146 11.20 -5.45 5.18
C ARG A 146 11.35 -5.12 3.70
N TYR A 147 12.45 -4.46 3.37
CA TYR A 147 12.84 -4.23 1.98
C TYR A 147 13.23 -5.57 1.33
N VAL A 148 12.66 -5.86 0.17
CA VAL A 148 12.93 -7.13 -0.54
C VAL A 148 13.33 -6.95 -1.99
N ASP A 149 12.97 -5.84 -2.65
CA ASP A 149 13.37 -5.58 -4.03
C ASP A 149 13.50 -4.07 -4.28
N TYR A 150 14.17 -3.73 -5.38
CA TYR A 150 14.34 -2.37 -5.87
C TYR A 150 14.07 -2.33 -7.36
N ARG A 151 13.27 -1.40 -7.81
CA ARG A 151 12.91 -1.26 -9.22
C ARG A 151 13.35 0.10 -9.73
N ILE A 152 14.09 0.09 -10.83
CA ILE A 152 14.40 1.28 -11.59
C ILE A 152 13.32 1.44 -12.65
N ARG A 153 12.71 2.61 -12.71
CA ARG A 153 11.72 3.01 -13.71
C ARG A 153 12.19 4.30 -14.38
N ASP A 154 11.66 4.62 -15.54
CA ASP A 154 12.06 5.81 -16.29
C ASP A 154 11.86 7.10 -15.50
N SER A 155 10.73 7.21 -14.80
CA SER A 155 10.34 8.41 -14.06
C SER A 155 10.75 8.41 -12.58
N HIS A 156 10.97 7.22 -11.97
CA HIS A 156 11.27 7.10 -10.55
C HIS A 156 11.82 5.74 -10.17
N ASN A 157 12.42 5.65 -8.98
CA ASN A 157 12.82 4.37 -8.42
C ASN A 157 11.84 3.97 -7.32
N SER A 158 11.43 2.72 -7.32
CA SER A 158 10.56 2.19 -6.27
C SER A 158 11.21 1.08 -5.46
N VAL A 159 10.86 1.03 -4.19
CA VAL A 159 11.23 -0.05 -3.27
C VAL A 159 10.04 -0.94 -3.02
N LEU A 160 10.28 -2.24 -3.02
CA LEU A 160 9.30 -3.27 -2.74
C LEU A 160 9.48 -3.77 -1.30
N LEU A 161 8.39 -3.83 -0.55
CA LEU A 161 8.39 -4.21 0.85
C LEU A 161 7.44 -5.36 1.10
N VAL A 162 7.86 -6.31 1.95
CA VAL A 162 7.05 -7.45 2.39
C VAL A 162 6.91 -7.44 3.91
N LYS A 163 5.71 -7.76 4.39
CA LYS A 163 5.39 -8.12 5.77
C LYS A 163 4.93 -9.56 5.82
N TRP A 164 5.49 -10.33 6.75
CA TRP A 164 5.04 -11.69 7.08
C TRP A 164 4.09 -11.61 8.27
N LEU A 165 2.89 -12.12 8.12
CA LEU A 165 1.86 -12.08 9.16
C LEU A 165 2.15 -13.06 10.31
N ASP A 166 2.87 -14.14 10.01
CA ASP A 166 3.25 -15.19 10.97
C ASP A 166 4.72 -15.06 11.45
N GLY A 167 5.28 -13.86 11.28
CA GLY A 167 6.67 -13.57 11.59
C GLY A 167 7.62 -13.74 10.39
N CYS A 168 8.58 -12.85 10.28
CA CYS A 168 9.57 -12.90 9.21
C CYS A 168 10.60 -14.00 9.48
N PRO A 169 10.78 -14.99 8.58
CA PRO A 169 11.74 -16.08 8.77
C PRO A 169 13.20 -15.63 8.61
N TYR A 170 13.44 -14.39 8.21
CA TYR A 170 14.76 -13.84 7.97
C TYR A 170 15.13 -12.75 8.97
N SER A 171 16.40 -12.68 9.38
CA SER A 171 16.87 -11.58 10.20
C SER A 171 16.76 -10.23 9.47
N ARG A 172 16.65 -9.14 10.23
CA ARG A 172 16.61 -7.77 9.64
C ARG A 172 17.86 -7.46 8.83
N ILE A 173 19.02 -7.94 9.30
CA ILE A 173 20.32 -7.75 8.62
C ILE A 173 20.31 -8.47 7.28
N ARG A 174 19.85 -9.72 7.23
CA ARG A 174 19.77 -10.49 5.98
C ARG A 174 18.85 -9.82 4.97
N CYS A 175 17.64 -9.40 5.37
CA CYS A 175 16.71 -8.69 4.49
C CYS A 175 17.35 -7.41 3.91
N PHE A 176 18.04 -6.64 4.74
CA PHE A 176 18.67 -5.41 4.28
C PHE A 176 19.89 -5.66 3.36
N ALA A 177 20.71 -6.66 3.67
CA ALA A 177 21.85 -7.04 2.83
C ALA A 177 21.40 -7.51 1.43
N GLU A 178 20.39 -8.38 1.35
CA GLU A 178 19.85 -8.82 0.05
C GLU A 178 19.23 -7.66 -0.75
N TYR A 179 18.50 -6.76 -0.08
CA TYR A 179 17.99 -5.55 -0.71
C TYR A 179 19.12 -4.67 -1.27
N LEU A 180 20.19 -4.45 -0.52
CA LEU A 180 21.34 -3.66 -0.98
C LEU A 180 22.04 -4.29 -2.19
N LYS A 181 22.25 -5.62 -2.20
CA LYS A 181 22.82 -6.34 -3.36
C LYS A 181 21.97 -6.10 -4.61
N ILE A 182 20.65 -6.23 -4.50
CA ILE A 182 19.73 -6.00 -5.62
C ILE A 182 19.78 -4.54 -6.08
N LYS A 183 19.75 -3.59 -5.14
CA LYS A 183 19.79 -2.15 -5.46
C LYS A 183 21.08 -1.76 -6.18
N ILE A 184 22.22 -2.21 -5.68
CA ILE A 184 23.53 -1.93 -6.27
C ILE A 184 23.64 -2.59 -7.65
N GLY A 185 23.30 -3.89 -7.75
CA GLY A 185 23.35 -4.62 -9.01
C GLY A 185 22.48 -4.03 -10.12
N LYS A 186 21.32 -3.47 -9.78
CA LYS A 186 20.45 -2.79 -10.76
C LYS A 186 20.95 -1.40 -11.16
N LYS A 187 21.65 -0.68 -10.27
CA LYS A 187 22.25 0.63 -10.59
C LYS A 187 23.49 0.51 -11.47
N ILE A 188 24.27 -0.55 -11.32
CA ILE A 188 25.47 -0.80 -12.16
C ILE A 188 25.07 -1.19 -13.60
N LYS A 189 23.93 -1.85 -13.79
CA LYS A 189 23.44 -2.29 -15.12
C LYS A 189 22.72 -1.18 -15.91
N ARG A 190 22.61 0.02 -15.37
CA ARG A 190 22.00 1.18 -16.02
C ARG A 190 23.05 2.12 -16.59
#